data_46d5efb76d2ad36256a9355e2d73cc3a
#
_entry.id   46d5efb76d2ad36256a9355e2d73cc3a
#
_cell.length_a   1.000
_cell.length_b   1.000
_cell.length_c   1.000
_cell.angle_alpha   90.00
_cell.angle_beta   90.00
_cell.angle_gamma   90.00
#
_symmetry.space_group_name_H-M   'P 1'
#
loop_
_entity.id
_entity.type
_entity.pdbx_description
1 polymer ?
#
loop_
_entity_poly.entity_id
_entity_poly.type
_entity_poly.pdbx_seq_one_letter_code
_entity_poly.pdbx_strand_id
1 'polypeptide(L)'
;IGWEVALAEQGIHVPSQTPKMKEKLLKLVDLYKPSSLLFLGDVKHTIARVELEEWRDIPDLFESLLQKVPDIKVILGNHDGNLEPLLPSSIQIIPPTGIALHETGFFHGNAWPTPELLQCRSLVIGHVHPTVAFRDQIGFRITAQVWVRAKVNGEGLVKAFLKGIGYSTKTSDDPFELLLKTFGVKFKVSEFYIMPYFNEFLGGRPINRKSGGRHERSSQSIEYLGPLLRSRSIDIEGAEVYMLDGTFLGTINQLKSYS
;
A
#
# COMPACT_ATOMS: atom_id res chain seq x y z
N ILE A 1 7.66 10.12 -6.53
CA ILE A 1 8.39 11.21 -7.21
C ILE A 1 8.17 12.50 -6.45
N GLY A 2 9.17 13.39 -6.40
CA GLY A 2 9.02 14.70 -5.73
C GLY A 2 9.27 14.71 -4.22
N TRP A 3 9.66 13.62 -3.60
CA TRP A 3 9.98 13.56 -2.17
C TRP A 3 11.17 14.47 -1.78
N GLU A 4 12.12 14.64 -2.67
CA GLU A 4 13.31 15.47 -2.50
C GLU A 4 12.96 16.94 -2.31
N VAL A 5 11.86 17.40 -2.90
CA VAL A 5 11.37 18.77 -2.76
C VAL A 5 10.96 19.04 -1.30
N ALA A 6 10.28 18.10 -0.67
CA ALA A 6 9.89 18.23 0.74
C ALA A 6 11.11 18.29 1.70
N LEU A 7 12.22 17.66 1.34
CA LEU A 7 13.50 17.79 2.06
C LEU A 7 14.16 19.15 1.80
N ALA A 8 14.12 19.62 0.56
CA ALA A 8 14.70 20.92 0.21
C ALA A 8 14.00 22.08 0.94
N GLU A 9 12.69 22.00 1.17
CA GLU A 9 11.93 22.94 2.00
C GLU A 9 12.42 22.96 3.47
N GLN A 10 13.04 21.88 3.94
CA GLN A 10 13.66 21.76 5.26
C GLN A 10 15.17 22.10 5.24
N GLY A 11 15.68 22.58 4.11
CA GLY A 11 17.10 22.92 3.94
C GLY A 11 18.01 21.73 3.65
N ILE A 12 17.45 20.55 3.34
CA ILE A 12 18.21 19.33 3.03
C ILE A 12 18.15 19.10 1.53
N HIS A 13 19.23 19.36 0.83
CA HIS A 13 19.30 19.18 -0.63
C HIS A 13 19.88 17.83 -0.98
N VAL A 14 19.04 16.96 -1.59
CA VAL A 14 19.42 15.66 -2.13
C VAL A 14 19.13 15.60 -3.62
N PRO A 15 19.93 14.87 -4.42
CA PRO A 15 19.65 14.68 -5.82
C PRO A 15 18.31 13.94 -6.03
N SER A 16 17.60 14.26 -7.13
CA SER A 16 16.38 13.53 -7.49
C SER A 16 16.65 12.03 -7.63
N GLN A 17 15.80 11.24 -7.02
CA GLN A 17 15.85 9.78 -7.11
C GLN A 17 15.04 9.24 -8.29
N THR A 18 14.28 10.08 -8.97
CA THR A 18 13.44 9.66 -10.10
C THR A 18 14.23 8.99 -11.22
N PRO A 19 15.41 9.49 -11.66
CA PRO A 19 16.19 8.79 -12.70
C PRO A 19 16.58 7.37 -12.30
N LYS A 20 16.99 7.18 -11.04
CA LYS A 20 17.37 5.87 -10.50
C LYS A 20 16.16 4.92 -10.39
N MET A 21 15.02 5.43 -9.92
CA MET A 21 13.78 4.66 -9.87
C MET A 21 13.30 4.27 -11.27
N LYS A 22 13.34 5.19 -12.23
CA LYS A 22 13.02 4.94 -13.64
C LYS A 22 13.90 3.85 -14.24
N GLU A 23 15.22 3.94 -14.07
CA GLU A 23 16.17 2.93 -14.53
C GLU A 23 15.89 1.55 -13.92
N LYS A 24 15.67 1.50 -12.60
CA LYS A 24 15.32 0.26 -11.90
C LYS A 24 14.04 -0.36 -12.45
N LEU A 25 13.00 0.45 -12.64
CA LEU A 25 11.70 -0.02 -13.15
C LEU A 25 11.82 -0.53 -14.60
N LEU A 26 12.53 0.20 -15.47
CA LEU A 26 12.75 -0.22 -16.85
C LEU A 26 13.56 -1.54 -16.92
N LYS A 27 14.57 -1.72 -16.06
CA LYS A 27 15.30 -3.00 -15.95
C LYS A 27 14.39 -4.15 -15.53
N LEU A 28 13.48 -3.93 -14.59
CA LEU A 28 12.49 -4.93 -14.18
C LEU A 28 11.51 -5.27 -15.32
N VAL A 29 11.05 -4.27 -16.05
CA VAL A 29 10.18 -4.46 -17.22
C VAL A 29 10.92 -5.27 -18.30
N ASP A 30 12.18 -4.97 -18.59
CA ASP A 30 12.98 -5.72 -19.57
C ASP A 30 13.24 -7.16 -19.14
N LEU A 31 13.41 -7.39 -17.85
CA LEU A 31 13.66 -8.71 -17.28
C LEU A 31 12.39 -9.59 -17.28
N TYR A 32 11.28 -9.05 -16.79
CA TYR A 32 10.06 -9.83 -16.60
C TYR A 32 9.07 -9.76 -17.77
N LYS A 33 9.21 -8.77 -18.66
CA LYS A 33 8.36 -8.53 -19.83
C LYS A 33 6.87 -8.62 -19.50
N PRO A 34 6.38 -7.85 -18.51
CA PRO A 34 4.99 -7.92 -18.09
C PRO A 34 4.08 -7.45 -19.23
N SER A 35 2.90 -8.06 -19.33
CA SER A 35 1.84 -7.59 -20.25
C SER A 35 1.12 -6.35 -19.76
N SER A 36 1.14 -6.11 -18.44
CA SER A 36 0.53 -4.94 -17.80
C SER A 36 1.30 -4.50 -16.57
N LEU A 37 1.22 -3.21 -16.22
CA LEU A 37 1.74 -2.63 -14.99
C LEU A 37 0.61 -2.00 -14.19
N LEU A 38 0.61 -2.25 -12.87
CA LEU A 38 -0.31 -1.62 -11.93
C LEU A 38 0.47 -0.85 -10.86
N PHE A 39 0.25 0.45 -10.79
CA PHE A 39 0.76 1.30 -9.71
C PHE A 39 -0.28 1.37 -8.60
N LEU A 40 0.11 1.08 -7.35
CA LEU A 40 -0.79 1.06 -6.20
C LEU A 40 -0.89 2.42 -5.48
N GLY A 41 -0.72 3.51 -6.20
CA GLY A 41 -0.87 4.87 -5.70
C GLY A 41 0.39 5.49 -5.11
N ASP A 42 0.25 6.76 -4.71
CA ASP A 42 1.32 7.62 -4.22
C ASP A 42 2.49 7.72 -5.22
N VAL A 43 2.14 7.92 -6.50
CA VAL A 43 3.11 8.15 -7.59
C VAL A 43 3.87 9.44 -7.35
N LYS A 44 3.18 10.49 -6.91
CA LYS A 44 3.79 11.75 -6.48
C LYS A 44 3.79 11.90 -4.96
N HIS A 45 4.64 12.78 -4.46
CA HIS A 45 4.80 12.97 -3.01
C HIS A 45 3.98 14.15 -2.48
N THR A 46 3.95 15.27 -3.19
CA THR A 46 3.32 16.51 -2.72
C THR A 46 1.81 16.46 -2.93
N ILE A 47 1.02 16.61 -1.85
CA ILE A 47 -0.44 16.45 -1.90
C ILE A 47 -1.12 17.66 -2.55
N ALA A 48 -0.82 18.87 -2.07
CA ALA A 48 -1.61 20.08 -2.34
C ALA A 48 -1.37 20.70 -3.73
N ARG A 49 -0.20 20.49 -4.29
CA ARG A 49 0.22 21.09 -5.57
C ARG A 49 1.06 20.11 -6.37
N VAL A 50 1.33 20.44 -7.62
CA VAL A 50 2.28 19.70 -8.46
C VAL A 50 3.56 20.53 -8.54
N GLU A 51 4.69 19.93 -8.22
CA GLU A 51 6.00 20.56 -8.30
C GLU A 51 6.57 20.52 -9.71
N LEU A 52 7.52 21.40 -10.02
CA LEU A 52 8.13 21.46 -11.36
C LEU A 52 8.82 20.16 -11.76
N GLU A 53 9.46 19.50 -10.78
CA GLU A 53 10.09 18.19 -10.98
C GLU A 53 9.04 17.13 -11.31
N GLU A 54 7.88 17.14 -10.66
CA GLU A 54 6.78 16.21 -10.93
C GLU A 54 6.21 16.43 -12.35
N TRP A 55 6.07 17.71 -12.80
CA TRP A 55 5.65 18.06 -14.16
C TRP A 55 6.59 17.53 -15.25
N ARG A 56 7.89 17.45 -14.95
CA ARG A 56 8.90 16.91 -15.87
C ARG A 56 9.00 15.40 -15.79
N ASP A 57 9.12 14.88 -14.57
CA ASP A 57 9.60 13.50 -14.32
C ASP A 57 8.48 12.46 -14.42
N ILE A 58 7.22 12.83 -14.10
CA ILE A 58 6.10 11.88 -14.18
C ILE A 58 5.75 11.55 -15.65
N PRO A 59 5.52 12.55 -16.55
CA PRO A 59 5.29 12.23 -17.96
C PRO A 59 6.44 11.42 -18.57
N ASP A 60 7.70 11.81 -18.34
CA ASP A 60 8.89 11.12 -18.86
C ASP A 60 8.98 9.67 -18.40
N LEU A 61 8.65 9.39 -17.14
CA LEU A 61 8.59 8.03 -16.63
C LEU A 61 7.54 7.20 -17.36
N PHE A 62 6.29 7.70 -17.42
CA PHE A 62 5.18 6.94 -17.99
C PHE A 62 5.29 6.78 -19.51
N GLU A 63 5.77 7.78 -20.25
CA GLU A 63 6.05 7.68 -21.67
C GLU A 63 7.11 6.61 -21.95
N SER A 64 8.19 6.57 -21.16
CA SER A 64 9.23 5.53 -21.28
C SER A 64 8.70 4.13 -20.99
N LEU A 65 7.78 3.97 -20.03
CA LEU A 65 7.16 2.70 -19.72
C LEU A 65 6.19 2.24 -20.81
N LEU A 66 5.40 3.16 -21.38
CA LEU A 66 4.45 2.87 -22.47
C LEU A 66 5.12 2.36 -23.75
N GLN A 67 6.38 2.71 -23.99
CA GLN A 67 7.17 2.15 -25.10
C GLN A 67 7.42 0.64 -24.94
N LYS A 68 7.31 0.10 -23.72
CA LYS A 68 7.60 -1.30 -23.39
C LYS A 68 6.36 -2.08 -22.93
N VAL A 69 5.43 -1.42 -22.24
CA VAL A 69 4.23 -2.03 -21.68
C VAL A 69 3.03 -1.14 -22.01
N PRO A 70 2.17 -1.55 -22.96
CA PRO A 70 1.06 -0.70 -23.41
C PRO A 70 -0.10 -0.63 -22.41
N ASP A 71 -0.28 -1.61 -21.53
CA ASP A 71 -1.34 -1.64 -20.53
C ASP A 71 -0.80 -1.20 -19.16
N ILE A 72 -0.97 0.09 -18.86
CA ILE A 72 -0.55 0.65 -17.57
C ILE A 72 -1.76 1.22 -16.84
N LYS A 73 -1.90 0.84 -15.57
CA LYS A 73 -2.97 1.29 -14.68
C LYS A 73 -2.38 1.95 -13.45
N VAL A 74 -3.02 3.03 -12.99
CA VAL A 74 -2.65 3.75 -11.77
C VAL A 74 -3.86 3.83 -10.85
N ILE A 75 -3.80 3.17 -9.72
CA ILE A 75 -4.74 3.40 -8.60
C ILE A 75 -4.28 4.67 -7.89
N LEU A 76 -5.19 5.59 -7.66
CA LEU A 76 -4.84 6.84 -6.97
C LEU A 76 -4.59 6.58 -5.48
N GLY A 77 -3.48 7.13 -4.97
CA GLY A 77 -3.19 7.21 -3.55
C GLY A 77 -3.65 8.54 -2.93
N ASN A 78 -3.43 8.71 -1.64
CA ASN A 78 -3.79 9.95 -0.96
C ASN A 78 -2.86 11.13 -1.30
N HIS A 79 -1.70 10.87 -1.87
CA HIS A 79 -0.77 11.89 -2.38
C HIS A 79 -1.03 12.26 -3.84
N ASP A 80 -1.84 11.50 -4.57
CA ASP A 80 -2.04 11.65 -6.03
C ASP A 80 -3.08 12.70 -6.43
N GLY A 81 -3.44 13.62 -5.54
CA GLY A 81 -4.23 14.79 -5.93
C GLY A 81 -3.56 15.53 -7.09
N ASN A 82 -4.31 15.83 -8.16
CA ASN A 82 -3.80 16.46 -9.39
C ASN A 82 -2.73 15.65 -10.16
N LEU A 83 -2.74 14.32 -10.05
CA LEU A 83 -1.86 13.44 -10.83
C LEU A 83 -2.32 13.32 -12.30
N GLU A 84 -3.63 13.30 -12.54
CA GLU A 84 -4.23 13.05 -13.86
C GLU A 84 -3.63 13.90 -14.99
N PRO A 85 -3.43 15.23 -14.85
CA PRO A 85 -2.84 16.06 -15.91
C PRO A 85 -1.38 15.70 -16.25
N LEU A 86 -0.70 14.94 -15.39
CA LEU A 86 0.70 14.53 -15.58
C LEU A 86 0.83 13.19 -16.30
N LEU A 87 -0.26 12.45 -16.43
CA LEU A 87 -0.25 11.13 -17.03
C LEU A 87 -0.60 11.20 -18.53
N PRO A 88 0.10 10.44 -19.40
CA PRO A 88 -0.35 10.21 -20.76
C PRO A 88 -1.79 9.70 -20.81
N SER A 89 -2.56 10.13 -21.79
CA SER A 89 -4.01 9.82 -21.92
C SER A 89 -4.33 8.34 -22.08
N SER A 90 -3.35 7.52 -22.44
CA SER A 90 -3.49 6.06 -22.53
C SER A 90 -3.41 5.34 -21.18
N ILE A 91 -3.02 6.02 -20.11
CA ILE A 91 -2.95 5.45 -18.76
C ILE A 91 -4.37 5.35 -18.19
N GLN A 92 -4.72 4.17 -17.72
CA GLN A 92 -5.99 3.98 -17.01
C GLN A 92 -5.87 4.42 -15.55
N ILE A 93 -6.63 5.45 -15.18
CA ILE A 93 -6.72 5.93 -13.79
C ILE A 93 -7.85 5.19 -13.09
N ILE A 94 -7.56 4.67 -11.89
CA ILE A 94 -8.47 3.88 -11.06
C ILE A 94 -8.63 4.61 -9.71
N PRO A 95 -9.87 4.73 -9.20
CA PRO A 95 -10.10 5.32 -7.88
C PRO A 95 -9.33 4.63 -6.76
N PRO A 96 -9.10 5.29 -5.60
CA PRO A 96 -8.43 4.71 -4.42
C PRO A 96 -9.09 3.44 -3.88
N THR A 97 -10.38 3.24 -4.21
CA THR A 97 -11.19 2.08 -3.86
C THR A 97 -10.80 0.80 -4.61
N GLY A 98 -9.99 0.92 -5.67
CA GLY A 98 -9.25 -0.16 -6.31
C GLY A 98 -9.94 -0.89 -7.45
N ILE A 99 -9.31 -2.00 -7.84
CA ILE A 99 -9.72 -2.87 -8.94
C ILE A 99 -9.48 -4.34 -8.61
N ALA A 100 -10.34 -5.21 -9.10
CA ALA A 100 -10.12 -6.65 -9.08
C ALA A 100 -9.40 -7.09 -10.37
N LEU A 101 -8.30 -7.81 -10.22
CA LEU A 101 -7.61 -8.50 -11.31
C LEU A 101 -7.54 -9.98 -10.95
N HIS A 102 -8.27 -10.81 -11.70
CA HIS A 102 -8.49 -12.22 -11.39
C HIS A 102 -9.08 -12.40 -9.97
N GLU A 103 -8.41 -13.18 -9.11
CA GLU A 103 -8.84 -13.44 -7.73
C GLU A 103 -8.17 -12.50 -6.71
N THR A 104 -7.54 -11.42 -7.16
CA THR A 104 -6.83 -10.46 -6.31
C THR A 104 -7.43 -9.07 -6.45
N GLY A 105 -7.80 -8.49 -5.32
CA GLY A 105 -8.24 -7.09 -5.22
C GLY A 105 -7.05 -6.19 -4.89
N PHE A 106 -6.85 -5.16 -5.69
CA PHE A 106 -5.80 -4.16 -5.51
C PHE A 106 -6.42 -2.81 -5.20
N PHE A 107 -5.97 -2.13 -4.17
CA PHE A 107 -6.36 -0.76 -3.83
C PHE A 107 -5.24 -0.08 -3.03
N HIS A 108 -5.28 1.26 -2.92
CA HIS A 108 -4.17 1.94 -2.25
C HIS A 108 -4.10 1.62 -0.75
N GLY A 109 -5.23 1.64 -0.04
CA GLY A 109 -5.31 1.32 1.39
C GLY A 109 -5.78 2.47 2.28
N ASN A 110 -5.82 3.70 1.79
CA ASN A 110 -6.31 4.89 2.51
C ASN A 110 -7.85 5.00 2.56
N ALA A 111 -8.55 4.29 1.68
CA ALA A 111 -10.01 4.22 1.57
C ALA A 111 -10.51 2.79 1.74
N TRP A 112 -11.83 2.60 1.95
CA TRP A 112 -12.46 1.29 1.83
C TRP A 112 -12.38 0.81 0.37
N PRO A 113 -12.14 -0.50 0.12
CA PRO A 113 -12.24 -1.05 -1.22
C PRO A 113 -13.68 -0.98 -1.75
N THR A 114 -13.86 -1.12 -3.08
CA THR A 114 -15.20 -1.37 -3.62
C THR A 114 -15.73 -2.74 -3.13
N PRO A 115 -17.07 -2.91 -3.03
CA PRO A 115 -17.64 -4.19 -2.57
C PRO A 115 -17.16 -5.39 -3.38
N GLU A 116 -16.94 -5.22 -4.69
CA GLU A 116 -16.51 -6.27 -5.61
C GLU A 116 -15.17 -6.89 -5.21
N LEU A 117 -14.27 -6.11 -4.59
CA LEU A 117 -12.98 -6.62 -4.14
C LEU A 117 -13.13 -7.66 -3.02
N LEU A 118 -14.24 -7.64 -2.29
CA LEU A 118 -14.52 -8.63 -1.25
C LEU A 118 -14.86 -10.02 -1.79
N GLN A 119 -15.05 -10.17 -3.12
CA GLN A 119 -15.15 -11.48 -3.80
C GLN A 119 -13.79 -12.07 -4.18
N CYS A 120 -12.72 -11.28 -4.10
CA CYS A 120 -11.38 -11.76 -4.36
C CYS A 120 -10.90 -12.65 -3.20
N ARG A 121 -10.02 -13.59 -3.49
CA ARG A 121 -9.37 -14.42 -2.48
C ARG A 121 -8.37 -13.62 -1.65
N SER A 122 -7.66 -12.71 -2.32
CA SER A 122 -6.60 -11.91 -1.73
C SER A 122 -6.84 -10.43 -1.93
N LEU A 123 -6.44 -9.62 -0.94
CA LEU A 123 -6.40 -8.16 -1.05
C LEU A 123 -4.94 -7.68 -0.92
N VAL A 124 -4.54 -6.73 -1.75
CA VAL A 124 -3.18 -6.13 -1.75
C VAL A 124 -3.30 -4.63 -1.62
N ILE A 125 -2.55 -4.05 -0.67
CA ILE A 125 -2.45 -2.60 -0.49
C ILE A 125 -1.01 -2.08 -0.54
N GLY A 126 -0.85 -0.80 -0.88
CA GLY A 126 0.38 -0.02 -0.73
C GLY A 126 0.39 0.76 0.60
N HIS A 127 0.29 2.08 0.57
CA HIS A 127 0.04 3.08 1.63
C HIS A 127 0.86 2.97 2.94
N VAL A 128 1.12 1.78 3.44
CA VAL A 128 1.66 1.52 4.79
C VAL A 128 3.17 1.65 4.87
N HIS A 129 3.89 1.36 3.80
CA HIS A 129 5.35 1.36 3.72
C HIS A 129 6.03 0.49 4.81
N PRO A 130 5.75 -0.83 4.86
CA PRO A 130 6.22 -1.68 5.94
C PRO A 130 7.73 -1.88 5.89
N THR A 131 8.37 -1.75 7.06
CA THR A 131 9.77 -2.13 7.27
C THR A 131 9.89 -2.97 8.52
N VAL A 132 10.98 -3.71 8.66
CA VAL A 132 11.43 -4.30 9.91
C VAL A 132 12.67 -3.57 10.40
N ALA A 133 12.79 -3.44 11.72
CA ALA A 133 13.97 -2.88 12.35
C ALA A 133 14.63 -3.94 13.22
N PHE A 134 15.94 -4.12 13.03
CA PHE A 134 16.78 -4.96 13.86
C PHE A 134 17.80 -4.11 14.60
N ARG A 135 18.10 -4.45 15.84
CA ARG A 135 19.21 -3.87 16.58
C ARG A 135 20.25 -4.93 16.82
N ASP A 136 21.51 -4.59 16.53
CA ASP A 136 22.62 -5.44 16.95
C ASP A 136 22.96 -5.25 18.42
N GLN A 137 23.92 -6.06 18.92
CA GLN A 137 24.34 -6.05 20.33
C GLN A 137 24.98 -4.71 20.76
N ILE A 138 25.46 -3.90 19.82
CA ILE A 138 26.06 -2.58 20.07
C ILE A 138 25.06 -1.42 19.85
N GLY A 139 23.77 -1.76 19.56
CA GLY A 139 22.70 -0.79 19.43
C GLY A 139 22.54 -0.18 18.02
N PHE A 140 23.34 -0.61 17.04
CA PHE A 140 23.17 -0.19 15.66
C PHE A 140 21.86 -0.71 15.09
N ARG A 141 21.10 0.17 14.43
CA ARG A 141 19.79 -0.13 13.90
C ARG A 141 19.84 -0.28 12.38
N ILE A 142 19.40 -1.44 11.91
CA ILE A 142 19.21 -1.74 10.48
C ILE A 142 17.71 -1.79 10.22
N THR A 143 17.26 -1.16 9.14
CA THR A 143 15.87 -1.27 8.67
C THR A 143 15.84 -1.84 7.26
N ALA A 144 14.88 -2.73 7.00
CA ALA A 144 14.68 -3.33 5.68
C ALA A 144 13.22 -3.25 5.27
N GLN A 145 12.96 -3.04 3.98
CA GLN A 145 11.63 -3.12 3.38
C GLN A 145 11.14 -4.56 3.38
N VAL A 146 9.86 -4.77 3.63
CA VAL A 146 9.29 -6.10 3.72
C VAL A 146 7.90 -6.18 3.09
N TRP A 147 7.54 -7.36 2.60
CA TRP A 147 6.17 -7.77 2.37
C TRP A 147 5.56 -8.28 3.67
N VAL A 148 4.28 -8.00 3.87
CA VAL A 148 3.50 -8.53 4.99
C VAL A 148 2.33 -9.33 4.44
N ARG A 149 2.13 -10.55 4.93
CA ARG A 149 1.00 -11.42 4.60
C ARG A 149 0.23 -11.73 5.87
N ALA A 150 -1.04 -11.37 5.91
CA ALA A 150 -1.91 -11.53 7.07
C ALA A 150 -3.16 -12.37 6.75
N LYS A 151 -3.71 -13.04 7.75
CA LYS A 151 -5.02 -13.68 7.68
C LYS A 151 -6.12 -12.67 7.95
N VAL A 152 -7.31 -12.95 7.43
CA VAL A 152 -8.47 -12.08 7.54
C VAL A 152 -9.56 -12.74 8.38
N ASN A 153 -10.06 -12.03 9.38
CA ASN A 153 -11.32 -12.35 10.03
C ASN A 153 -12.47 -11.84 9.16
N GLY A 154 -13.08 -12.73 8.38
CA GLY A 154 -14.09 -12.37 7.39
C GLY A 154 -15.32 -11.71 7.99
N GLU A 155 -15.87 -12.27 9.08
CA GLU A 155 -17.05 -11.71 9.75
C GLU A 155 -16.79 -10.29 10.27
N GLY A 156 -15.67 -10.10 10.97
CA GLY A 156 -15.24 -8.81 11.46
C GLY A 156 -15.03 -7.80 10.34
N LEU A 157 -14.42 -8.23 9.22
CA LEU A 157 -14.18 -7.36 8.07
C LEU A 157 -15.47 -6.91 7.41
N VAL A 158 -16.41 -7.83 7.15
CA VAL A 158 -17.69 -7.46 6.52
C VAL A 158 -18.51 -6.54 7.40
N LYS A 159 -18.57 -6.80 8.72
CA LYS A 159 -19.24 -5.89 9.67
C LYS A 159 -18.64 -4.50 9.66
N ALA A 160 -17.31 -4.41 9.71
CA ALA A 160 -16.60 -3.13 9.70
C ALA A 160 -16.76 -2.39 8.37
N PHE A 161 -16.69 -3.11 7.25
CA PHE A 161 -16.91 -2.58 5.91
C PHE A 161 -18.31 -1.97 5.77
N LEU A 162 -19.37 -2.75 6.07
CA LEU A 162 -20.75 -2.29 6.00
C LEU A 162 -20.98 -1.04 6.85
N LYS A 163 -20.49 -1.05 8.09
CA LYS A 163 -20.56 0.13 8.97
C LYS A 163 -19.79 1.31 8.40
N GLY A 164 -18.61 1.07 7.83
CA GLY A 164 -17.72 2.10 7.27
C GLY A 164 -18.30 2.83 6.06
N ILE A 165 -19.16 2.16 5.29
CA ILE A 165 -19.88 2.73 4.15
C ILE A 165 -21.32 3.18 4.49
N GLY A 166 -21.67 3.24 5.80
CA GLY A 166 -22.93 3.82 6.29
C GLY A 166 -24.09 2.85 6.48
N TYR A 167 -23.86 1.54 6.38
CA TYR A 167 -24.91 0.55 6.66
C TYR A 167 -24.98 0.22 8.16
N SER A 168 -26.18 0.24 8.73
CA SER A 168 -26.42 -0.19 10.12
C SER A 168 -26.65 -1.70 10.12
N THR A 169 -25.80 -2.41 10.88
CA THR A 169 -25.97 -3.85 11.12
C THR A 169 -26.53 -4.07 12.53
N LYS A 170 -27.63 -4.80 12.65
CA LYS A 170 -28.09 -5.29 13.96
C LYS A 170 -27.23 -6.45 14.41
N THR A 171 -27.14 -6.68 15.70
CA THR A 171 -26.34 -7.80 16.26
C THR A 171 -26.82 -9.18 15.79
N SER A 172 -28.08 -9.29 15.39
CA SER A 172 -28.72 -10.51 14.90
C SER A 172 -28.52 -10.77 13.40
N ASP A 173 -28.01 -9.79 12.63
CA ASP A 173 -27.90 -9.92 11.17
C ASP A 173 -26.65 -10.71 10.81
N ASP A 174 -26.79 -11.66 9.87
CA ASP A 174 -25.64 -12.28 9.22
C ASP A 174 -24.99 -11.25 8.27
N PRO A 175 -23.75 -10.81 8.54
CA PRO A 175 -23.09 -9.80 7.73
C PRO A 175 -22.85 -10.27 6.29
N PHE A 176 -22.65 -11.57 6.07
CA PHE A 176 -22.42 -12.12 4.72
C PHE A 176 -23.69 -12.11 3.90
N GLU A 177 -24.85 -12.47 4.51
CA GLU A 177 -26.15 -12.35 3.85
C GLU A 177 -26.48 -10.90 3.52
N LEU A 178 -26.18 -9.97 4.44
CA LEU A 178 -26.42 -8.56 4.21
C LEU A 178 -25.52 -8.01 3.06
N LEU A 179 -24.25 -8.41 3.01
CA LEU A 179 -23.34 -8.05 1.93
C LEU A 179 -23.86 -8.57 0.58
N LEU A 180 -24.27 -9.84 0.56
CA LEU A 180 -24.81 -10.47 -0.65
C LEU A 180 -26.11 -9.79 -1.11
N LYS A 181 -27.05 -9.54 -0.22
CA LYS A 181 -28.33 -8.89 -0.52
C LYS A 181 -28.14 -7.45 -1.01
N THR A 182 -27.18 -6.71 -0.44
CA THR A 182 -27.01 -5.29 -0.71
C THR A 182 -26.22 -5.04 -1.98
N PHE A 183 -25.15 -5.81 -2.20
CA PHE A 183 -24.19 -5.58 -3.27
C PHE A 183 -24.09 -6.72 -4.28
N GLY A 184 -24.77 -7.85 -4.09
CA GLY A 184 -24.61 -9.05 -4.91
C GLY A 184 -23.25 -9.74 -4.73
N VAL A 185 -22.52 -9.41 -3.67
CA VAL A 185 -21.13 -9.82 -3.42
C VAL A 185 -21.10 -11.00 -2.45
N LYS A 186 -20.47 -12.10 -2.86
CA LYS A 186 -20.17 -13.23 -2.00
C LYS A 186 -18.75 -13.10 -1.45
N PHE A 187 -18.61 -12.94 -0.16
CA PHE A 187 -17.32 -12.77 0.51
C PHE A 187 -16.40 -13.98 0.33
N LYS A 188 -15.14 -13.77 -0.06
CA LYS A 188 -14.14 -14.81 -0.25
C LYS A 188 -12.76 -14.47 0.31
N VAL A 189 -12.56 -13.25 0.82
CA VAL A 189 -11.21 -12.80 1.23
C VAL A 189 -10.69 -13.67 2.38
N SER A 190 -9.55 -14.28 2.17
CA SER A 190 -8.84 -15.08 3.17
C SER A 190 -7.44 -14.55 3.48
N GLU A 191 -6.84 -13.79 2.56
CA GLU A 191 -5.48 -13.30 2.64
C GLU A 191 -5.41 -11.80 2.39
N PHE A 192 -4.50 -11.14 3.09
CA PHE A 192 -4.26 -9.72 2.99
C PHE A 192 -2.76 -9.45 2.90
N TYR A 193 -2.36 -8.64 1.92
CA TYR A 193 -0.95 -8.33 1.68
C TYR A 193 -0.71 -6.83 1.77
N ILE A 194 0.39 -6.45 2.41
CA ILE A 194 0.90 -5.09 2.41
C ILE A 194 2.18 -5.07 1.59
N MET A 195 2.16 -4.31 0.50
CA MET A 195 3.28 -4.18 -0.41
C MET A 195 4.30 -3.17 0.12
N PRO A 196 5.62 -3.43 0.00
CA PRO A 196 6.64 -2.45 0.29
C PRO A 196 6.61 -1.28 -0.72
N TYR A 197 7.16 -0.15 -0.32
CA TYR A 197 7.32 1.02 -1.19
C TYR A 197 8.46 0.82 -2.19
N PHE A 198 8.39 1.51 -3.33
CA PHE A 198 9.38 1.37 -4.40
C PHE A 198 10.58 2.31 -4.24
N ASN A 199 10.36 3.54 -3.72
CA ASN A 199 11.43 4.52 -3.49
C ASN A 199 12.21 4.20 -2.23
N GLU A 200 13.42 3.71 -2.35
CA GLU A 200 14.29 3.28 -1.24
C GLU A 200 14.63 4.41 -0.23
N PHE A 201 14.51 5.67 -0.66
CA PHE A 201 14.78 6.84 0.19
C PHE A 201 13.57 7.31 1.00
N LEU A 202 12.37 6.83 0.69
CA LEU A 202 11.15 7.32 1.33
C LEU A 202 11.08 7.00 2.83
N GLY A 203 11.84 6.01 3.30
CA GLY A 203 11.73 5.52 4.65
C GLY A 203 10.37 4.86 4.93
N GLY A 204 10.37 3.76 5.68
CA GLY A 204 9.16 3.04 6.03
C GLY A 204 8.87 3.05 7.52
N ARG A 205 7.75 2.47 7.88
CA ARG A 205 7.34 2.29 9.28
C ARG A 205 7.74 0.91 9.77
N PRO A 206 8.60 0.79 10.82
CA PRO A 206 8.89 -0.50 11.41
C PRO A 206 7.65 -1.11 12.05
N ILE A 207 7.27 -2.30 11.54
CA ILE A 207 6.08 -3.04 11.97
C ILE A 207 6.32 -3.88 13.23
N ASN A 208 7.59 -4.12 13.57
CA ASN A 208 7.99 -4.94 14.70
C ASN A 208 8.38 -4.14 15.95
N ARG A 209 7.98 -2.86 16.06
CA ARG A 209 8.20 -2.08 17.28
C ARG A 209 7.39 -2.65 18.44
N LYS A 210 8.03 -2.79 19.61
CA LYS A 210 7.30 -2.99 20.87
C LYS A 210 6.46 -1.75 21.15
N SER A 211 5.20 -1.94 21.51
CA SER A 211 4.37 -0.84 22.01
C SER A 211 4.99 -0.34 23.31
N GLY A 212 5.74 0.75 23.27
CA GLY A 212 6.45 1.33 24.41
C GLY A 212 5.66 2.48 25.03
N GLY A 213 5.42 2.39 26.36
CA GLY A 213 5.21 3.51 27.26
C GLY A 213 3.95 4.38 27.09
N ARG A 214 3.44 4.87 28.23
CA ARG A 214 2.21 5.69 28.37
C ARG A 214 2.12 7.00 27.56
N HIS A 215 3.13 7.38 26.79
CA HIS A 215 3.17 8.64 26.02
C HIS A 215 3.17 8.50 24.49
N GLU A 216 3.39 7.30 23.93
CA GLU A 216 3.20 7.07 22.50
C GLU A 216 1.74 6.65 22.25
N ARG A 217 0.82 7.60 22.35
CA ARG A 217 -0.53 7.42 21.79
C ARG A 217 -0.42 7.30 20.27
N SER A 218 -0.10 6.13 19.79
CA SER A 218 -0.81 5.29 18.82
C SER A 218 -1.19 5.85 17.44
N SER A 219 -0.84 7.05 17.02
CA SER A 219 -1.02 7.46 15.61
C SER A 219 0.03 6.86 14.66
N GLN A 220 1.00 6.11 15.19
CA GLN A 220 2.11 5.53 14.44
C GLN A 220 2.04 4.00 14.29
N SER A 221 1.03 3.32 14.85
CA SER A 221 0.87 1.89 14.65
C SER A 221 0.30 1.61 13.25
N ILE A 222 0.76 0.52 12.62
CA ILE A 222 0.23 0.03 11.33
C ILE A 222 -1.30 -0.17 11.38
N GLU A 223 -1.84 -0.54 12.53
CA GLU A 223 -3.27 -0.76 12.76
C GLU A 223 -4.14 0.47 12.53
N TYR A 224 -3.53 1.67 12.49
CA TYR A 224 -4.27 2.93 12.29
C TYR A 224 -4.13 3.51 10.89
N LEU A 225 -3.44 2.82 9.98
CA LEU A 225 -3.25 3.26 8.60
C LEU A 225 -4.37 2.73 7.70
N GLY A 226 -5.32 3.59 7.41
CA GLY A 226 -6.47 3.28 6.55
C GLY A 226 -7.62 2.54 7.28
N PRO A 227 -8.80 2.54 6.68
CA PRO A 227 -10.03 2.05 7.35
C PRO A 227 -10.01 0.52 7.55
N LEU A 228 -9.44 -0.24 6.61
CA LEU A 228 -9.39 -1.68 6.68
C LEU A 228 -8.51 -2.18 7.83
N LEU A 229 -7.34 -1.60 8.02
CA LEU A 229 -6.46 -1.94 9.16
C LEU A 229 -7.06 -1.48 10.49
N ARG A 230 -7.71 -0.31 10.52
CA ARG A 230 -8.46 0.18 11.70
C ARG A 230 -9.61 -0.72 12.11
N SER A 231 -10.15 -1.52 11.22
CA SER A 231 -11.22 -2.47 11.52
C SER A 231 -10.80 -3.56 12.51
N ARG A 232 -9.49 -3.80 12.68
CA ARG A 232 -8.89 -4.89 13.46
C ARG A 232 -9.33 -6.29 12.99
N SER A 233 -9.79 -6.38 11.74
CA SER A 233 -10.20 -7.66 11.14
C SER A 233 -9.04 -8.35 10.43
N ILE A 234 -7.88 -7.72 10.39
CA ILE A 234 -6.63 -8.27 9.86
C ILE A 234 -5.75 -8.70 11.03
N ASP A 235 -5.32 -9.95 11.02
CA ASP A 235 -4.40 -10.49 12.06
C ASP A 235 -2.98 -9.98 11.82
N ILE A 236 -2.69 -8.77 12.31
CA ILE A 236 -1.38 -8.12 12.16
C ILE A 236 -0.32 -8.79 13.02
N GLU A 237 -0.65 -9.22 14.23
CA GLU A 237 0.34 -9.86 15.15
C GLU A 237 0.83 -11.20 14.62
N GLY A 238 -0.07 -12.00 14.05
CA GLY A 238 0.24 -13.27 13.40
C GLY A 238 0.73 -13.15 11.96
N ALA A 239 0.80 -11.92 11.40
CA ALA A 239 1.17 -11.72 10.01
C ALA A 239 2.61 -12.15 9.74
N GLU A 240 2.78 -12.86 8.65
CA GLU A 240 4.06 -13.32 8.12
C GLU A 240 4.81 -12.18 7.44
N VAL A 241 6.11 -12.12 7.64
CA VAL A 241 6.99 -11.06 7.12
C VAL A 241 8.04 -11.67 6.20
N TYR A 242 8.17 -11.09 5.01
CA TYR A 242 9.11 -11.55 3.98
C TYR A 242 9.98 -10.41 3.47
N MET A 243 11.25 -10.68 3.23
CA MET A 243 12.15 -9.79 2.50
C MET A 243 11.70 -9.63 1.03
N LEU A 244 12.28 -8.67 0.32
CA LEU A 244 11.97 -8.43 -1.11
C LEU A 244 12.31 -9.62 -2.02
N ASP A 245 13.26 -10.46 -1.61
CA ASP A 245 13.67 -11.68 -2.32
C ASP A 245 12.80 -12.92 -1.96
N GLY A 246 11.78 -12.74 -1.09
CA GLY A 246 10.91 -13.81 -0.62
C GLY A 246 11.40 -14.57 0.62
N THR A 247 12.55 -14.18 1.21
CA THR A 247 13.05 -14.80 2.45
C THR A 247 12.08 -14.55 3.60
N PHE A 248 11.58 -15.61 4.20
CA PHE A 248 10.70 -15.56 5.38
C PHE A 248 11.49 -15.16 6.63
N LEU A 249 11.05 -14.12 7.33
CA LEU A 249 11.70 -13.61 8.54
C LEU A 249 11.03 -14.09 9.84
N GLY A 250 9.79 -14.51 9.80
CA GLY A 250 8.96 -14.83 10.95
C GLY A 250 7.65 -14.06 10.98
N THR A 251 6.91 -14.14 12.07
CA THR A 251 5.70 -13.33 12.28
C THR A 251 6.05 -12.00 12.94
N ILE A 252 5.18 -10.99 12.77
CA ILE A 252 5.38 -9.67 13.41
C ILE A 252 5.60 -9.83 14.92
N ASN A 253 4.81 -10.69 15.58
CA ASN A 253 4.96 -10.94 17.02
C ASN A 253 6.34 -11.51 17.39
N GLN A 254 6.87 -12.46 16.60
CA GLN A 254 8.22 -12.99 16.80
C GLN A 254 9.29 -11.91 16.60
N LEU A 255 9.14 -11.08 15.56
CA LEU A 255 10.11 -10.04 15.21
C LEU A 255 10.17 -8.88 16.22
N LYS A 256 9.18 -8.70 17.08
CA LYS A 256 9.19 -7.70 18.16
C LYS A 256 10.32 -7.94 19.17
N SER A 257 10.81 -9.15 19.31
CA SER A 257 11.93 -9.45 20.21
C SER A 257 13.27 -8.89 19.73
N TYR A 258 13.38 -8.55 18.45
CA TYR A 258 14.62 -8.07 17.80
C TYR A 258 14.63 -6.55 17.52
N SER A 259 13.60 -5.81 17.95
CA SER A 259 13.45 -4.36 17.67
C SER A 259 14.10 -3.45 18.73
#